data_b1414cc379eab2df8edb15c454a4f9bf
#
_entry.id   b1414cc379eab2df8edb15c454a4f9bf
#
_cell.length_a   1.000
_cell.length_b   1.000
_cell.length_c   1.000
_cell.angle_alpha   90.00
_cell.angle_beta   90.00
_cell.angle_gamma   90.00
#
_symmetry.space_group_name_H-M   'P 1'
#
loop_
_entity.id
_entity.type
_entity.pdbx_description
1 polymer ?
#
loop_
_entity_poly.entity_id
_entity_poly.type
_entity_poly.pdbx_seq_one_letter_code
_entity_poly.pdbx_strand_id
1 'polypeptide(L)'
;LTNSFQGGMLTGKGLTFGGSLARTEATGYGLCYFTAEALKCMRNDSFAGKTVVISGSGNVAIYACQKATQLGGKVVTMSDSNGYVYDPNGIDLAYVKDLKEVRRGRIKEYAETHAGVTYVADCSKVWTVPCDIALPCATQNEINKESAEALVKGGCTVVCEGANMPSTPEAIEVYLSNGI
;
A
#
# COMPACT_ATOMS: atom_id res chain seq x y z
N LEU A 1 -24.76 19.36 22.76
CA LEU A 1 -25.30 18.85 21.50
C LEU A 1 -25.86 20.03 20.71
N THR A 2 -25.40 20.21 19.47
CA THR A 2 -25.68 21.40 18.63
C THR A 2 -27.09 21.38 18.03
N ASN A 3 -27.83 20.28 18.16
CA ASN A 3 -29.15 20.06 17.57
C ASN A 3 -29.25 20.46 16.08
N SER A 4 -28.15 20.30 15.36
CA SER A 4 -28.03 20.58 13.93
C SER A 4 -27.33 19.45 13.20
N PHE A 5 -27.63 19.29 11.90
CA PHE A 5 -26.98 18.30 11.06
C PHE A 5 -25.49 18.64 10.87
N GLN A 6 -24.62 17.75 11.32
CA GLN A 6 -23.16 17.90 11.25
C GLN A 6 -22.59 16.99 10.15
N GLY A 7 -22.73 17.38 8.91
CA GLY A 7 -22.31 16.59 7.74
C GLY A 7 -20.81 16.28 7.67
N GLY A 8 -19.98 17.03 8.41
CA GLY A 8 -18.52 16.81 8.44
C GLY A 8 -18.02 15.72 9.37
N MET A 9 -18.87 15.18 10.25
CA MET A 9 -18.44 14.18 11.24
C MET A 9 -18.17 12.80 10.65
N LEU A 10 -18.85 12.44 9.58
CA LEU A 10 -18.73 11.13 8.93
C LEU A 10 -18.32 11.32 7.48
N THR A 11 -17.25 10.63 7.09
CA THR A 11 -16.79 10.51 5.70
C THR A 11 -17.33 9.20 5.09
N GLY A 12 -17.22 9.04 3.78
CA GLY A 12 -17.65 7.81 3.09
C GLY A 12 -19.15 7.64 2.97
N LYS A 13 -19.94 8.70 3.15
CA LYS A 13 -21.38 8.70 2.96
C LYS A 13 -21.76 8.91 1.49
N GLY A 14 -22.97 8.47 1.10
CA GLY A 14 -23.50 8.67 -0.25
C GLY A 14 -23.79 10.14 -0.57
N LEU A 15 -23.94 10.47 -1.85
CA LEU A 15 -24.20 11.84 -2.34
C LEU A 15 -25.40 12.49 -1.69
N THR A 16 -26.49 11.74 -1.46
CA THR A 16 -27.72 12.20 -0.80
C THR A 16 -27.46 12.77 0.59
N PHE A 17 -26.41 12.30 1.25
CA PHE A 17 -26.02 12.75 2.59
C PHE A 17 -24.81 13.70 2.57
N GLY A 18 -24.51 14.31 1.44
CA GLY A 18 -23.39 15.24 1.27
C GLY A 18 -22.02 14.55 1.13
N GLY A 19 -22.00 13.31 0.66
CA GLY A 19 -20.79 12.58 0.34
C GLY A 19 -20.18 12.98 -1.01
N SER A 20 -19.04 12.36 -1.35
CA SER A 20 -18.30 12.60 -2.60
C SER A 20 -18.27 11.35 -3.48
N LEU A 21 -18.22 11.54 -4.79
CA LEU A 21 -17.87 10.47 -5.75
C LEU A 21 -16.40 10.07 -5.57
N ALA A 22 -16.09 8.83 -5.96
CA ALA A 22 -14.73 8.26 -5.94
C ALA A 22 -14.03 8.34 -4.55
N ARG A 23 -14.79 8.46 -3.46
CA ARG A 23 -14.23 8.57 -2.10
C ARG A 23 -13.48 7.29 -1.69
N THR A 24 -13.96 6.14 -2.14
CA THR A 24 -13.39 4.83 -1.80
C THR A 24 -11.99 4.68 -2.38
N GLU A 25 -11.78 5.09 -3.61
CA GLU A 25 -10.52 4.97 -4.36
C GLU A 25 -9.54 6.11 -4.06
N ALA A 26 -10.03 7.24 -3.57
CA ALA A 26 -9.31 8.52 -3.60
C ALA A 26 -7.93 8.46 -2.94
N THR A 27 -7.81 7.82 -1.78
CA THR A 27 -6.54 7.76 -1.05
C THR A 27 -5.52 6.90 -1.81
N GLY A 28 -5.89 5.69 -2.22
CA GLY A 28 -5.01 4.79 -2.96
C GLY A 28 -4.59 5.36 -4.33
N TYR A 29 -5.53 5.98 -5.04
CA TYR A 29 -5.24 6.63 -6.33
C TYR A 29 -4.37 7.86 -6.17
N GLY A 30 -4.69 8.72 -5.19
CA GLY A 30 -3.92 9.93 -4.90
C GLY A 30 -2.48 9.61 -4.52
N LEU A 31 -2.28 8.58 -3.71
CA LEU A 31 -0.95 8.05 -3.38
C LEU A 31 -0.15 7.70 -4.65
N CYS A 32 -0.73 6.92 -5.56
CA CYS A 32 -0.04 6.51 -6.78
C CYS A 32 0.21 7.67 -7.75
N TYR A 33 -0.69 8.62 -7.87
CA TYR A 33 -0.46 9.83 -8.66
C TYR A 33 0.65 10.69 -8.07
N PHE A 34 0.67 10.87 -6.76
CA PHE A 34 1.76 11.58 -6.09
C PHE A 34 3.10 10.85 -6.29
N THR A 35 3.12 9.52 -6.11
CA THR A 35 4.33 8.71 -6.36
C THR A 35 4.81 8.83 -7.81
N ALA A 36 3.90 8.83 -8.79
CA ALA A 36 4.26 8.99 -10.20
C ALA A 36 4.91 10.35 -10.47
N GLU A 37 4.37 11.43 -9.92
CA GLU A 37 4.98 12.77 -10.06
C GLU A 37 6.31 12.87 -9.32
N ALA A 38 6.44 12.27 -8.12
CA ALA A 38 7.71 12.23 -7.39
C ALA A 38 8.79 11.48 -8.19
N LEU A 39 8.48 10.31 -8.74
CA LEU A 39 9.39 9.55 -9.59
C LEU A 39 9.83 10.37 -10.81
N LYS A 40 8.90 11.02 -11.48
CA LYS A 40 9.16 11.85 -12.67
C LYS A 40 10.05 13.06 -12.32
N CYS A 41 9.68 13.82 -11.30
CA CYS A 41 10.37 15.06 -10.95
C CYS A 41 11.74 14.85 -10.31
N MET A 42 11.86 13.85 -9.44
CA MET A 42 13.07 13.64 -8.65
C MET A 42 14.05 12.66 -9.29
N ARG A 43 13.57 11.72 -10.11
CA ARG A 43 14.37 10.62 -10.63
C ARG A 43 14.29 10.45 -12.15
N ASN A 44 13.48 11.23 -12.85
CA ASN A 44 13.16 11.08 -14.27
C ASN A 44 12.74 9.64 -14.60
N ASP A 45 11.91 9.05 -13.76
CA ASP A 45 11.50 7.64 -13.77
C ASP A 45 9.97 7.51 -13.70
N SER A 46 9.43 6.29 -13.73
CA SER A 46 8.00 6.00 -13.68
C SER A 46 7.73 4.66 -13.01
N PHE A 47 6.45 4.30 -12.85
CA PHE A 47 6.05 2.96 -12.38
C PHE A 47 6.35 1.84 -13.38
N ALA A 48 6.53 2.16 -14.67
CA ALA A 48 6.66 1.15 -15.71
C ALA A 48 7.84 0.20 -15.45
N GLY A 49 7.54 -1.10 -15.35
CA GLY A 49 8.52 -2.15 -15.09
C GLY A 49 9.06 -2.22 -13.66
N LYS A 50 8.57 -1.38 -12.74
CA LYS A 50 9.03 -1.37 -11.35
C LYS A 50 8.34 -2.42 -10.50
N THR A 51 9.08 -3.01 -9.58
CA THR A 51 8.56 -3.87 -8.53
C THR A 51 8.04 -3.02 -7.37
N VAL A 52 6.79 -3.22 -7.00
CA VAL A 52 6.10 -2.45 -5.97
C VAL A 52 5.74 -3.34 -4.80
N VAL A 53 6.13 -2.95 -3.61
CA VAL A 53 5.72 -3.57 -2.34
C VAL A 53 4.66 -2.71 -1.68
N ILE A 54 3.54 -3.33 -1.32
CA ILE A 54 2.42 -2.68 -0.62
C ILE A 54 2.14 -3.44 0.67
N SER A 55 1.99 -2.73 1.78
CA SER A 55 1.44 -3.27 3.01
C SER A 55 -0.08 -3.07 3.10
N GLY A 56 -0.73 -3.91 3.90
CA GLY A 56 -2.18 -3.89 4.04
C GLY A 56 -2.92 -4.63 2.93
N SER A 57 -4.20 -4.79 3.13
CA SER A 57 -5.18 -5.35 2.19
C SER A 57 -6.55 -4.71 2.39
N GLY A 58 -6.58 -3.55 3.01
CA GLY A 58 -7.76 -2.69 3.15
C GLY A 58 -7.94 -1.78 1.94
N ASN A 59 -8.85 -0.83 2.10
CA ASN A 59 -9.26 0.06 1.02
C ASN A 59 -8.09 0.79 0.34
N VAL A 60 -7.20 1.41 1.12
CA VAL A 60 -6.05 2.15 0.57
C VAL A 60 -5.14 1.22 -0.23
N ALA A 61 -4.78 0.05 0.33
CA ALA A 61 -3.90 -0.92 -0.31
C ALA A 61 -4.48 -1.50 -1.60
N ILE A 62 -5.79 -1.84 -1.60
CA ILE A 62 -6.49 -2.39 -2.78
C ILE A 62 -6.46 -1.38 -3.94
N TYR A 63 -6.80 -0.11 -3.68
CA TYR A 63 -6.83 0.89 -4.74
C TYR A 63 -5.44 1.42 -5.11
N ALA A 64 -4.47 1.40 -4.19
CA ALA A 64 -3.06 1.62 -4.54
C ALA A 64 -2.54 0.50 -5.46
N CYS A 65 -2.81 -0.76 -5.14
CA CYS A 65 -2.47 -1.91 -5.99
C CYS A 65 -3.08 -1.76 -7.39
N GLN A 66 -4.38 -1.43 -7.48
CA GLN A 66 -5.06 -1.21 -8.76
C GLN A 66 -4.38 -0.12 -9.59
N LYS A 67 -4.11 1.03 -8.99
CA LYS A 67 -3.55 2.18 -9.70
C LYS A 67 -2.09 1.97 -10.06
N ALA A 68 -1.26 1.43 -9.15
CA ALA A 68 0.14 1.11 -9.43
C ALA A 68 0.27 0.14 -10.61
N THR A 69 -0.59 -0.89 -10.67
CA THR A 69 -0.64 -1.83 -11.80
C THR A 69 -1.07 -1.14 -13.10
N GLN A 70 -2.07 -0.25 -13.06
CA GLN A 70 -2.48 0.54 -14.23
C GLN A 70 -1.38 1.47 -14.75
N LEU A 71 -0.50 1.95 -13.88
CA LEU A 71 0.66 2.78 -14.22
C LEU A 71 1.87 1.97 -14.70
N GLY A 72 1.75 0.64 -14.77
CA GLY A 72 2.77 -0.26 -15.29
C GLY A 72 3.70 -0.87 -14.24
N GLY A 73 3.43 -0.64 -12.94
CA GLY A 73 4.15 -1.29 -11.84
C GLY A 73 3.67 -2.71 -11.61
N LYS A 74 4.56 -3.58 -11.13
CA LYS A 74 4.23 -4.94 -10.69
C LYS A 74 4.14 -4.98 -9.17
N VAL A 75 2.93 -5.02 -8.64
CA VAL A 75 2.68 -5.16 -7.20
C VAL A 75 2.86 -6.62 -6.81
N VAL A 76 3.80 -6.89 -5.91
CA VAL A 76 4.18 -8.27 -5.55
C VAL A 76 3.78 -8.69 -4.13
N THR A 77 3.31 -7.76 -3.31
CA THR A 77 2.90 -8.06 -1.92
C THR A 77 1.58 -7.42 -1.55
N MET A 78 0.86 -8.07 -0.66
CA MET A 78 -0.19 -7.49 0.19
C MET A 78 -0.12 -8.14 1.57
N SER A 79 -0.57 -7.45 2.61
CA SER A 79 -0.49 -7.96 3.99
C SER A 79 -1.79 -7.73 4.77
N ASP A 80 -1.92 -8.42 5.86
CA ASP A 80 -2.86 -8.10 6.95
C ASP A 80 -2.14 -8.22 8.30
N SER A 81 -2.87 -8.11 9.41
CA SER A 81 -2.27 -8.17 10.75
C SER A 81 -1.57 -9.48 11.09
N ASN A 82 -1.81 -10.55 10.35
CA ASN A 82 -1.28 -11.88 10.63
C ASN A 82 -0.03 -12.23 9.78
N GLY A 83 0.17 -11.50 8.67
CA GLY A 83 1.28 -11.78 7.78
C GLY A 83 1.12 -11.14 6.41
N TYR A 84 1.97 -11.52 5.47
CA TYR A 84 1.90 -11.03 4.10
C TYR A 84 2.02 -12.17 3.08
N VAL A 85 1.54 -11.92 1.88
CA VAL A 85 1.79 -12.76 0.71
C VAL A 85 2.80 -12.10 -0.21
N TYR A 86 3.64 -12.92 -0.82
CA TYR A 86 4.55 -12.54 -1.89
C TYR A 86 4.21 -13.35 -3.14
N ASP A 87 3.81 -12.65 -4.19
CA ASP A 87 3.55 -13.21 -5.50
C ASP A 87 4.53 -12.63 -6.53
N PRO A 88 5.52 -13.39 -6.99
CA PRO A 88 6.51 -12.89 -7.96
C PRO A 88 5.91 -12.57 -9.33
N ASN A 89 4.73 -13.10 -9.64
CA ASN A 89 4.03 -12.84 -10.90
C ASN A 89 3.19 -11.56 -10.86
N GLY A 90 2.95 -11.03 -9.66
CA GLY A 90 2.08 -9.89 -9.39
C GLY A 90 0.73 -10.29 -8.82
N ILE A 91 0.24 -9.48 -7.90
CA ILE A 91 -1.00 -9.76 -7.14
C ILE A 91 -2.23 -9.83 -8.06
N ASP A 92 -2.98 -10.92 -7.98
CA ASP A 92 -4.34 -11.01 -8.54
C ASP A 92 -5.29 -10.16 -7.68
N LEU A 93 -5.48 -8.92 -8.12
CA LEU A 93 -6.33 -7.97 -7.42
C LEU A 93 -7.80 -8.35 -7.41
N ALA A 94 -8.29 -9.04 -8.44
CA ALA A 94 -9.68 -9.47 -8.50
C ALA A 94 -9.98 -10.47 -7.39
N TYR A 95 -9.09 -11.42 -7.18
CA TYR A 95 -9.19 -12.37 -6.07
C TYR A 95 -9.09 -11.66 -4.71
N VAL A 96 -8.15 -10.72 -4.54
CA VAL A 96 -8.00 -9.98 -3.28
C VAL A 96 -9.26 -9.16 -2.96
N LYS A 97 -9.88 -8.53 -3.94
CA LYS A 97 -11.15 -7.80 -3.75
C LYS A 97 -12.26 -8.73 -3.30
N ASP A 98 -12.46 -9.87 -3.95
CA ASP A 98 -13.43 -10.86 -3.52
C ASP A 98 -13.14 -11.35 -2.10
N LEU A 99 -11.88 -11.70 -1.82
CA LEU A 99 -11.46 -12.18 -0.51
C LEU A 99 -11.73 -11.16 0.60
N LYS A 100 -11.41 -9.87 0.38
CA LYS A 100 -11.45 -8.85 1.43
C LYS A 100 -12.80 -8.14 1.52
N GLU A 101 -13.44 -7.83 0.40
CA GLU A 101 -14.67 -7.03 0.35
C GLU A 101 -15.92 -7.90 0.47
N VAL A 102 -15.91 -9.12 -0.10
CA VAL A 102 -17.06 -10.04 -0.12
C VAL A 102 -16.95 -11.07 1.00
N ARG A 103 -15.90 -11.91 0.96
CA ARG A 103 -15.73 -13.01 1.93
C ARG A 103 -15.19 -12.57 3.29
N ARG A 104 -14.57 -11.38 3.38
CA ARG A 104 -13.90 -10.84 4.58
C ARG A 104 -12.85 -11.80 5.17
N GLY A 105 -12.20 -12.56 4.30
CA GLY A 105 -11.18 -13.54 4.62
C GLY A 105 -9.82 -12.92 4.96
N ARG A 106 -8.85 -13.78 5.26
CA ARG A 106 -7.47 -13.40 5.56
C ARG A 106 -6.59 -13.54 4.33
N ILE A 107 -5.55 -12.68 4.23
CA ILE A 107 -4.65 -12.69 3.07
C ILE A 107 -3.92 -14.03 2.89
N LYS A 108 -3.79 -14.82 3.94
CA LYS A 108 -3.24 -16.18 3.88
C LYS A 108 -3.95 -17.07 2.86
N GLU A 109 -5.27 -16.94 2.71
CA GLU A 109 -6.08 -17.74 1.78
C GLU A 109 -5.66 -17.51 0.31
N TYR A 110 -5.07 -16.36 0.01
CA TYR A 110 -4.51 -16.09 -1.31
C TYR A 110 -3.40 -17.09 -1.66
N ALA A 111 -2.48 -17.35 -0.73
CA ALA A 111 -1.38 -18.28 -0.94
C ALA A 111 -1.86 -19.76 -1.03
N GLU A 112 -3.01 -20.08 -0.44
CA GLU A 112 -3.61 -21.42 -0.51
C GLU A 112 -4.22 -21.73 -1.90
N THR A 113 -4.52 -20.68 -2.67
CA THR A 113 -5.20 -20.79 -3.98
C THR A 113 -4.32 -20.46 -5.17
N HIS A 114 -3.18 -19.80 -4.96
CA HIS A 114 -2.27 -19.36 -6.02
C HIS A 114 -0.93 -20.08 -5.94
N ALA A 115 -0.63 -20.91 -6.94
CA ALA A 115 0.64 -21.64 -7.01
C ALA A 115 1.83 -20.68 -7.16
N GLY A 116 2.90 -20.94 -6.42
CA GLY A 116 4.12 -20.12 -6.45
C GLY A 116 4.10 -18.90 -5.52
N VAL A 117 2.98 -18.65 -4.84
CA VAL A 117 2.88 -17.61 -3.82
C VAL A 117 3.41 -18.09 -2.48
N THR A 118 4.16 -17.23 -1.82
CA THR A 118 4.66 -17.47 -0.45
C THR A 118 3.84 -16.67 0.56
N TYR A 119 3.42 -17.31 1.65
CA TYR A 119 2.87 -16.63 2.82
C TYR A 119 3.88 -16.62 3.97
N VAL A 120 4.07 -15.46 4.58
CA VAL A 120 4.91 -15.29 5.77
C VAL A 120 4.04 -14.78 6.92
N ALA A 121 4.02 -15.52 8.03
CA ALA A 121 3.20 -15.21 9.21
C ALA A 121 3.83 -14.12 10.11
N ASP A 122 4.27 -13.04 9.49
CA ASP A 122 4.84 -11.85 10.13
C ASP A 122 4.72 -10.67 9.16
N CYS A 123 3.74 -9.80 9.38
CA CYS A 123 3.48 -8.68 8.48
C CYS A 123 4.63 -7.65 8.45
N SER A 124 5.43 -7.55 9.51
CA SER A 124 6.56 -6.60 9.57
C SER A 124 7.66 -6.92 8.56
N LYS A 125 7.79 -8.19 8.19
CA LYS A 125 8.79 -8.64 7.21
C LYS A 125 8.44 -8.34 5.76
N VAL A 126 7.29 -7.77 5.46
CA VAL A 126 6.93 -7.35 4.09
C VAL A 126 7.99 -6.40 3.50
N TRP A 127 8.63 -5.58 4.33
CA TRP A 127 9.67 -4.62 3.94
C TRP A 127 11.03 -5.24 3.64
N THR A 128 11.20 -6.55 3.86
CA THR A 128 12.40 -7.29 3.45
C THR A 128 12.34 -7.79 2.01
N VAL A 129 11.19 -7.66 1.34
CA VAL A 129 11.03 -8.04 -0.06
C VAL A 129 11.70 -6.98 -0.94
N PRO A 130 12.64 -7.36 -1.82
CA PRO A 130 13.30 -6.42 -2.72
C PRO A 130 12.29 -5.71 -3.64
N CYS A 131 12.40 -4.40 -3.74
CA CYS A 131 11.48 -3.59 -4.56
C CYS A 131 12.14 -2.28 -5.01
N ASP A 132 11.54 -1.65 -6.02
CA ASP A 132 11.87 -0.29 -6.43
C ASP A 132 11.06 0.75 -5.67
N ILE A 133 9.79 0.42 -5.38
CA ILE A 133 8.81 1.34 -4.80
C ILE A 133 8.14 0.67 -3.59
N ALA A 134 8.11 1.34 -2.45
CA ALA A 134 7.40 0.91 -1.26
C ALA A 134 6.22 1.84 -0.95
N LEU A 135 5.03 1.26 -0.80
CA LEU A 135 3.79 1.97 -0.49
C LEU A 135 3.19 1.43 0.82
N PRO A 136 3.56 2.00 1.98
CA PRO A 136 2.96 1.62 3.24
C PRO A 136 1.51 2.10 3.32
N CYS A 137 0.57 1.14 3.34
CA CYS A 137 -0.88 1.37 3.24
C CYS A 137 -1.68 0.72 4.39
N ALA A 138 -1.03 0.21 5.43
CA ALA A 138 -1.70 -0.50 6.52
C ALA A 138 -1.95 0.38 7.73
N THR A 139 -0.94 0.63 8.54
CA THR A 139 -1.09 1.29 9.84
C THR A 139 0.04 2.29 10.13
N GLN A 140 -0.20 3.14 11.14
CA GLN A 140 0.86 4.00 11.65
C GLN A 140 2.01 3.19 12.27
N ASN A 141 3.23 3.72 12.19
CA ASN A 141 4.46 3.15 12.75
C ASN A 141 4.75 1.71 12.31
N GLU A 142 4.32 1.33 11.10
CA GLU A 142 4.58 0.00 10.55
C GLU A 142 6.00 -0.18 10.00
N ILE A 143 6.70 0.92 9.72
CA ILE A 143 8.10 0.90 9.28
C ILE A 143 8.97 1.52 10.37
N ASN A 144 9.72 0.68 11.04
CA ASN A 144 10.76 1.09 11.98
C ASN A 144 12.13 1.22 11.26
N LYS A 145 13.17 1.55 12.01
CA LYS A 145 14.54 1.69 11.49
C LYS A 145 15.02 0.45 10.74
N GLU A 146 14.83 -0.74 11.31
CA GLU A 146 15.29 -2.01 10.73
C GLU A 146 14.58 -2.30 9.40
N SER A 147 13.27 -2.03 9.34
CA SER A 147 12.48 -2.15 8.12
C SER A 147 12.93 -1.18 7.05
N ALA A 148 13.26 0.06 7.42
CA ALA A 148 13.80 1.06 6.49
C ALA A 148 15.18 0.66 5.95
N GLU A 149 16.07 0.17 6.81
CA GLU A 149 17.38 -0.37 6.40
C GLU A 149 17.23 -1.58 5.45
N ALA A 150 16.22 -2.43 5.70
CA ALA A 150 15.92 -3.55 4.82
C ALA A 150 15.44 -3.08 3.43
N LEU A 151 14.59 -2.05 3.35
CA LEU A 151 14.17 -1.43 2.10
C LEU A 151 15.36 -0.85 1.32
N VAL A 152 16.25 -0.11 1.98
CA VAL A 152 17.48 0.42 1.37
C VAL A 152 18.31 -0.73 0.79
N LYS A 153 18.57 -1.77 1.58
CA LYS A 153 19.32 -2.96 1.16
C LYS A 153 18.64 -3.70 0.01
N GLY A 154 17.30 -3.70 -0.02
CA GLY A 154 16.48 -4.31 -1.06
C GLY A 154 16.45 -3.52 -2.37
N GLY A 155 17.08 -2.35 -2.43
CA GLY A 155 17.14 -1.51 -3.63
C GLY A 155 15.96 -0.55 -3.80
N CYS A 156 15.16 -0.35 -2.75
CA CYS A 156 14.06 0.61 -2.78
C CYS A 156 14.57 2.02 -3.07
N THR A 157 13.96 2.69 -4.01
CA THR A 157 14.36 4.05 -4.44
C THR A 157 13.36 5.12 -4.03
N VAL A 158 12.15 4.74 -3.69
CA VAL A 158 11.13 5.68 -3.24
C VAL A 158 10.16 5.01 -2.25
N VAL A 159 9.84 5.72 -1.19
CA VAL A 159 8.80 5.36 -0.21
C VAL A 159 7.75 6.46 -0.24
N CYS A 160 6.49 6.10 -0.54
CA CYS A 160 5.37 7.05 -0.50
C CYS A 160 4.27 6.51 0.41
N GLU A 161 3.87 7.30 1.38
CA GLU A 161 3.00 6.89 2.48
C GLU A 161 1.52 7.01 2.15
N GLY A 162 0.81 5.89 2.17
CA GLY A 162 -0.65 5.82 2.01
C GLY A 162 -1.39 5.76 3.34
N ALA A 163 -0.76 5.23 4.38
CA ALA A 163 -1.26 5.26 5.74
C ALA A 163 -0.89 6.56 6.46
N ASN A 164 -1.54 6.84 7.59
CA ASN A 164 -1.20 7.98 8.43
C ASN A 164 0.07 7.67 9.25
N MET A 165 1.16 8.41 9.02
CA MET A 165 2.44 8.28 9.73
C MET A 165 2.94 6.82 9.82
N PRO A 166 3.08 6.09 8.71
CA PRO A 166 3.50 4.70 8.75
C PRO A 166 4.97 4.51 9.09
N SER A 167 5.82 5.52 8.82
CA SER A 167 7.24 5.48 9.15
C SER A 167 7.52 6.17 10.48
N THR A 168 8.38 5.54 11.30
CA THR A 168 8.89 6.18 12.51
C THR A 168 9.93 7.26 12.18
N PRO A 169 10.22 8.22 13.09
CA PRO A 169 11.25 9.22 12.85
C PRO A 169 12.61 8.62 12.48
N GLU A 170 12.99 7.52 13.12
CA GLU A 170 14.25 6.81 12.84
C GLU A 170 14.27 6.19 11.43
N ALA A 171 13.12 5.71 10.96
CA ALA A 171 12.97 5.23 9.58
C ALA A 171 13.15 6.36 8.56
N ILE A 172 12.58 7.53 8.84
CA ILE A 172 12.71 8.73 7.98
C ILE A 172 14.19 9.16 7.90
N GLU A 173 14.93 9.14 9.01
CA GLU A 173 16.36 9.43 9.01
C GLU A 173 17.16 8.47 8.11
N VAL A 174 16.79 7.19 8.09
CA VAL A 174 17.39 6.19 7.18
C VAL A 174 17.11 6.56 5.73
N TYR A 175 15.87 6.93 5.38
CA TYR A 175 15.53 7.33 4.01
C TYR A 175 16.33 8.54 3.56
N LEU A 176 16.32 9.62 4.35
CA LEU A 176 17.02 10.85 4.03
C LEU A 176 18.54 10.65 3.87
N SER A 177 19.13 9.81 4.74
CA SER A 177 20.57 9.49 4.68
C SER A 177 20.97 8.66 3.46
N ASN A 178 20.02 7.97 2.82
CA ASN A 178 20.25 7.12 1.66
C ASN A 178 19.62 7.66 0.36
N GLY A 179 19.08 8.86 0.38
CA GLY A 179 18.54 9.54 -0.79
C GLY A 179 17.22 8.93 -1.31
N ILE A 180 16.41 8.37 -0.41
CA ILE A 180 15.07 7.83 -0.69
C ILE A 180 14.02 8.89 -0.37
#